data_149d0b0110d7d6df23e21a57513e309a
#
_entry.id   149d0b0110d7d6df23e21a57513e309a
#
_cell.length_a   1.000
_cell.length_b   1.000
_cell.length_c   1.000
_cell.angle_alpha   90.00
_cell.angle_beta   90.00
_cell.angle_gamma   90.00
#
_symmetry.space_group_name_H-M   'P 1'
#
loop_
_entity.id
_entity.type
_entity.pdbx_description
1 polymer ?
#
loop_
_entity_poly.entity_id
_entity_poly.type
_entity_poly.pdbx_seq_one_letter_code
_entity_poly.pdbx_strand_id
1 'polypeptide(L)'
;MNEFSILCRVLGSLYYRQPQDPLLVPLFTLIREGKLAASWPLEQDELLERLQKSCDMQSLAAEYNVLFVGEECRVAPYRSAWVDGATEAEVRGFLAAHGVPTGEGAADHFGSLLLAASWLEDHAAEDESEVLETLFAEYILPWCGEFLGKVEAHATTPFWRTMAPLTREAV
;
A
#
# COMPACT_ATOMS: atom_id res chain seq x y z
N MET A 1 0.86 -7.40 -17.12
CA MET A 1 1.04 -7.17 -15.66
C MET A 1 1.74 -8.37 -15.06
N ASN A 2 2.92 -8.16 -14.49
CA ASN A 2 3.67 -9.25 -13.86
C ASN A 2 3.28 -9.43 -12.39
N GLU A 3 3.85 -10.44 -11.75
CA GLU A 3 3.53 -10.77 -10.36
C GLU A 3 3.82 -9.64 -9.38
N PHE A 4 4.93 -8.93 -9.57
CA PHE A 4 5.30 -7.81 -8.71
C PHE A 4 4.33 -6.64 -8.86
N SER A 5 3.91 -6.35 -10.09
CA SER A 5 2.92 -5.31 -10.36
C SER A 5 1.58 -5.60 -9.68
N ILE A 6 1.13 -6.85 -9.75
CA ILE A 6 -0.12 -7.27 -9.10
C ILE A 6 -0.01 -7.08 -7.59
N LEU A 7 1.12 -7.49 -6.99
CA LEU A 7 1.37 -7.34 -5.57
C LEU A 7 1.28 -5.88 -5.12
N CYS A 8 1.99 -5.00 -5.82
CA CYS A 8 1.98 -3.56 -5.53
C CYS A 8 0.60 -2.95 -5.70
N ARG A 9 -0.14 -3.37 -6.72
CA ARG A 9 -1.47 -2.85 -6.99
C ARG A 9 -2.47 -3.25 -5.91
N VAL A 10 -2.44 -4.51 -5.47
CA VAL A 10 -3.32 -5.00 -4.41
C VAL A 10 -3.03 -4.27 -3.10
N LEU A 11 -1.78 -4.26 -2.68
CA LEU A 11 -1.39 -3.60 -1.44
C LEU A 11 -1.62 -2.10 -1.49
N GLY A 12 -1.24 -1.45 -2.58
CA GLY A 12 -1.44 -0.02 -2.76
C GLY A 12 -2.91 0.37 -2.69
N SER A 13 -3.77 -0.41 -3.30
CA SER A 13 -5.21 -0.15 -3.28
C SER A 13 -5.79 -0.27 -1.87
N LEU A 14 -5.35 -1.27 -1.10
CA LEU A 14 -5.83 -1.47 0.27
C LEU A 14 -5.41 -0.34 1.21
N TYR A 15 -4.24 0.26 1.00
CA TYR A 15 -3.78 1.39 1.82
C TYR A 15 -4.33 2.73 1.34
N TYR A 16 -4.45 2.92 0.02
CA TYR A 16 -4.82 4.21 -0.56
C TYR A 16 -6.32 4.50 -0.46
N ARG A 17 -7.16 3.48 -0.64
CA ARG A 17 -8.61 3.63 -0.67
C ARG A 17 -9.24 3.21 0.64
N GLN A 18 -10.34 3.89 1.01
CA GLN A 18 -11.12 3.46 2.17
C GLN A 18 -11.76 2.10 1.88
N PRO A 19 -11.85 1.21 2.89
CA PRO A 19 -12.38 -0.15 2.67
C PRO A 19 -13.79 -0.20 2.08
N GLN A 20 -14.61 0.80 2.34
CA GLN A 20 -15.97 0.88 1.81
C GLN A 20 -16.05 1.39 0.36
N ASP A 21 -14.91 1.74 -0.25
CA ASP A 21 -14.88 2.22 -1.63
C ASP A 21 -15.37 1.10 -2.57
N PRO A 22 -16.36 1.41 -3.47
CA PRO A 22 -16.87 0.40 -4.40
C PRO A 22 -15.82 -0.26 -5.28
N LEU A 23 -14.71 0.44 -5.55
CA LEU A 23 -13.62 -0.12 -6.34
C LEU A 23 -12.89 -1.26 -5.64
N LEU A 24 -13.00 -1.37 -4.32
CA LEU A 24 -12.41 -2.45 -3.55
C LEU A 24 -13.31 -3.67 -3.39
N VAL A 25 -14.58 -3.59 -3.78
CA VAL A 25 -15.54 -4.70 -3.62
C VAL A 25 -15.01 -6.00 -4.24
N PRO A 26 -14.52 -6.02 -5.49
CA PRO A 26 -13.99 -7.26 -6.08
C PRO A 26 -12.81 -7.81 -5.30
N LEU A 27 -11.93 -6.94 -4.81
CA LEU A 27 -10.75 -7.35 -4.05
C LEU A 27 -11.13 -7.98 -2.71
N PHE A 28 -12.04 -7.35 -1.96
CA PHE A 28 -12.51 -7.92 -0.70
C PHE A 28 -13.27 -9.23 -0.90
N THR A 29 -13.99 -9.36 -2.01
CA THR A 29 -14.64 -10.62 -2.37
C THR A 29 -13.61 -11.73 -2.55
N LEU A 30 -12.52 -11.47 -3.25
CA LEU A 30 -11.43 -12.43 -3.42
C LEU A 30 -10.82 -12.83 -2.08
N ILE A 31 -10.63 -11.87 -1.18
CA ILE A 31 -10.07 -12.14 0.15
C ILE A 31 -11.01 -13.03 0.95
N ARG A 32 -12.30 -12.71 1.01
CA ARG A 32 -13.30 -13.47 1.78
C ARG A 32 -13.45 -14.90 1.29
N GLU A 33 -13.39 -15.09 -0.03
CA GLU A 33 -13.56 -16.41 -0.64
C GLU A 33 -12.27 -17.24 -0.61
N GLY A 34 -11.16 -16.66 -0.13
CA GLY A 34 -9.87 -17.34 -0.08
C GLY A 34 -9.21 -17.50 -1.44
N LYS A 35 -9.68 -16.79 -2.44
CA LYS A 35 -9.16 -16.87 -3.82
C LYS A 35 -7.91 -16.05 -4.05
N LEU A 36 -7.63 -15.07 -3.18
CA LEU A 36 -6.46 -14.22 -3.34
C LEU A 36 -5.17 -15.05 -3.26
N ALA A 37 -5.13 -16.06 -2.41
CA ALA A 37 -3.96 -16.93 -2.25
C ALA A 37 -3.55 -17.61 -3.57
N ALA A 38 -4.51 -17.97 -4.40
CA ALA A 38 -4.24 -18.62 -5.69
C ALA A 38 -3.52 -17.70 -6.68
N SER A 39 -3.72 -16.39 -6.55
CA SER A 39 -3.10 -15.37 -7.42
C SER A 39 -1.92 -14.68 -6.77
N TRP A 40 -1.62 -14.98 -5.50
CA TRP A 40 -0.59 -14.30 -4.73
C TRP A 40 0.79 -14.85 -5.09
N PRO A 41 1.74 -13.99 -5.48
CA PRO A 41 3.05 -14.46 -5.96
C PRO A 41 4.01 -14.91 -4.86
N LEU A 42 3.68 -14.67 -3.60
CA LEU A 42 4.54 -15.01 -2.47
C LEU A 42 3.93 -16.13 -1.63
N GLU A 43 4.78 -16.87 -0.91
CA GLU A 43 4.35 -17.93 -0.01
C GLU A 43 3.97 -17.31 1.35
N GLN A 44 2.76 -16.75 1.43
CA GLN A 44 2.26 -16.09 2.63
C GLN A 44 0.87 -16.63 3.02
N ASP A 45 0.68 -17.92 2.86
CA ASP A 45 -0.64 -18.57 3.06
C ASP A 45 -1.24 -18.30 4.45
N GLU A 46 -0.42 -18.34 5.49
CA GLU A 46 -0.91 -18.06 6.86
C GLU A 46 -1.45 -16.64 7.01
N LEU A 47 -0.74 -15.67 6.45
CA LEU A 47 -1.14 -14.27 6.53
C LEU A 47 -2.40 -14.03 5.72
N LEU A 48 -2.49 -14.63 4.53
CA LEU A 48 -3.67 -14.52 3.68
C LEU A 48 -4.89 -15.17 4.33
N GLU A 49 -4.71 -16.30 5.01
CA GLU A 49 -5.78 -16.95 5.76
C GLU A 49 -6.26 -16.08 6.91
N ARG A 50 -5.36 -15.40 7.60
CA ARG A 50 -5.73 -14.46 8.67
C ARG A 50 -6.52 -13.29 8.12
N LEU A 51 -6.15 -12.77 6.93
CA LEU A 51 -6.92 -11.72 6.27
C LEU A 51 -8.33 -12.21 5.94
N GLN A 52 -8.45 -13.41 5.40
CA GLN A 52 -9.73 -14.00 5.07
C GLN A 52 -10.65 -14.10 6.29
N LYS A 53 -10.11 -14.59 7.40
CA LYS A 53 -10.87 -14.79 8.64
C LYS A 53 -11.22 -13.48 9.34
N SER A 54 -10.46 -12.42 9.11
CA SER A 54 -10.64 -11.13 9.78
C SER A 54 -11.31 -10.08 8.89
N CYS A 55 -11.85 -10.48 7.74
CA CYS A 55 -12.43 -9.54 6.78
C CYS A 55 -13.86 -9.15 7.18
N ASP A 56 -13.98 -8.38 8.26
CA ASP A 56 -15.22 -7.77 8.71
C ASP A 56 -15.21 -6.31 8.26
N MET A 57 -15.98 -6.00 7.22
CA MET A 57 -15.96 -4.69 6.59
C MET A 57 -16.24 -3.55 7.55
N GLN A 58 -17.15 -3.75 8.49
CA GLN A 58 -17.50 -2.71 9.45
C GLN A 58 -16.32 -2.37 10.36
N SER A 59 -15.67 -3.37 10.92
CA SER A 59 -14.53 -3.20 11.82
C SER A 59 -13.32 -2.64 11.10
N LEU A 60 -12.98 -3.17 9.94
CA LEU A 60 -11.78 -2.73 9.24
C LEU A 60 -11.93 -1.34 8.63
N ALA A 61 -13.14 -0.95 8.21
CA ALA A 61 -13.39 0.40 7.71
C ALA A 61 -13.29 1.43 8.83
N ALA A 62 -13.84 1.14 9.99
CA ALA A 62 -13.74 2.01 11.17
C ALA A 62 -12.28 2.18 11.59
N GLU A 63 -11.50 1.11 11.60
CA GLU A 63 -10.10 1.16 11.96
C GLU A 63 -9.25 1.89 10.91
N TYR A 64 -9.56 1.74 9.63
CA TYR A 64 -8.87 2.47 8.58
C TYR A 64 -8.95 3.98 8.85
N ASN A 65 -10.13 4.48 9.21
CA ASN A 65 -10.32 5.90 9.51
C ASN A 65 -9.49 6.33 10.72
N VAL A 66 -9.44 5.52 11.77
CA VAL A 66 -8.66 5.82 12.98
C VAL A 66 -7.15 5.82 12.68
N LEU A 67 -6.69 4.86 11.90
CA LEU A 67 -5.26 4.72 11.61
C LEU A 67 -4.74 5.75 10.61
N PHE A 68 -5.47 6.03 9.55
CA PHE A 68 -4.90 6.72 8.39
C PHE A 68 -5.60 8.02 7.99
N VAL A 69 -6.78 8.32 8.48
CA VAL A 69 -7.56 9.46 8.00
C VAL A 69 -7.60 10.59 9.02
N GLY A 70 -7.43 11.82 8.52
CA GLY A 70 -7.54 13.04 9.31
C GLY A 70 -6.24 13.44 10.01
N GLU A 71 -6.26 14.61 10.63
CA GLU A 71 -5.09 15.16 11.32
C GLU A 71 -4.76 14.39 12.61
N GLU A 72 -5.75 13.74 13.19
CA GLU A 72 -5.59 12.96 14.42
C GLU A 72 -5.39 11.47 14.18
N CYS A 73 -5.08 11.07 12.93
CA CYS A 73 -4.83 9.67 12.63
C CYS A 73 -3.64 9.15 13.44
N ARG A 74 -3.70 7.89 13.84
CA ARG A 74 -2.68 7.27 14.67
C ARG A 74 -1.38 7.02 13.92
N VAL A 75 -1.47 6.76 12.62
CA VAL A 75 -0.32 6.46 11.77
C VAL A 75 -0.47 7.23 10.46
N ALA A 76 0.22 8.34 10.34
CA ALA A 76 0.17 9.13 9.12
C ALA A 76 0.73 8.34 7.93
N PRO A 77 -0.03 8.15 6.84
CA PRO A 77 0.42 7.33 5.71
C PRO A 77 1.25 8.10 4.68
N TYR A 78 1.92 9.17 5.09
CA TYR A 78 2.64 10.07 4.19
C TYR A 78 4.14 10.08 4.49
N ARG A 79 4.96 9.99 3.44
CA ARG A 79 6.43 10.09 3.56
C ARG A 79 6.85 11.36 4.29
N SER A 80 6.19 12.49 3.98
CA SER A 80 6.50 13.78 4.59
C SER A 80 6.31 13.80 6.11
N ALA A 81 5.53 12.87 6.66
CA ALA A 81 5.33 12.74 8.11
C ALA A 81 6.46 11.97 8.80
N TRP A 82 7.25 11.19 8.06
CA TRP A 82 8.25 10.28 8.60
C TRP A 82 9.68 10.66 8.26
N VAL A 83 9.89 11.37 7.18
CA VAL A 83 11.22 11.76 6.71
C VAL A 83 11.38 13.27 6.85
N ASP A 84 12.36 13.70 7.63
CA ASP A 84 12.64 15.11 7.85
C ASP A 84 12.98 15.82 6.53
N GLY A 85 12.34 16.96 6.31
CA GLY A 85 12.57 17.77 5.10
C GLY A 85 11.88 17.24 3.85
N ALA A 86 11.19 16.10 3.93
CA ALA A 86 10.48 15.53 2.79
C ALA A 86 9.18 16.30 2.53
N THR A 87 8.87 16.50 1.25
CA THR A 87 7.64 17.17 0.83
C THR A 87 6.87 16.33 -0.17
N GLU A 88 5.56 16.50 -0.21
CA GLU A 88 4.71 15.85 -1.19
C GLU A 88 5.09 16.29 -2.62
N ALA A 89 5.44 17.56 -2.79
CA ALA A 89 5.83 18.11 -4.09
C ALA A 89 7.07 17.41 -4.69
N GLU A 90 8.00 16.97 -3.86
CA GLU A 90 9.17 16.18 -4.28
C GLU A 90 8.76 14.89 -4.97
N VAL A 91 7.84 14.16 -4.35
CA VAL A 91 7.34 12.89 -4.88
C VAL A 91 6.53 13.13 -6.15
N ARG A 92 5.64 14.11 -6.12
CA ARG A 92 4.81 14.46 -7.29
C ARG A 92 5.67 14.85 -8.48
N GLY A 93 6.73 15.64 -8.26
CA GLY A 93 7.69 16.03 -9.30
C GLY A 93 8.44 14.84 -9.87
N PHE A 94 8.89 13.90 -9.03
CA PHE A 94 9.56 12.68 -9.47
C PHE A 94 8.62 11.83 -10.34
N LEU A 95 7.39 11.61 -9.90
CA LEU A 95 6.43 10.80 -10.64
C LEU A 95 6.05 11.45 -11.98
N ALA A 96 5.84 12.77 -11.99
CA ALA A 96 5.54 13.51 -13.21
C ALA A 96 6.69 13.45 -14.21
N ALA A 97 7.93 13.54 -13.74
CA ALA A 97 9.11 13.47 -14.59
C ALA A 97 9.22 12.13 -15.32
N HIS A 98 8.66 11.07 -14.75
CA HIS A 98 8.69 9.73 -15.34
C HIS A 98 7.35 9.32 -15.95
N GLY A 99 6.43 10.26 -16.12
CA GLY A 99 5.15 10.02 -16.79
C GLY A 99 4.13 9.26 -15.97
N VAL A 100 4.36 9.09 -14.68
CA VAL A 100 3.41 8.36 -13.81
C VAL A 100 2.22 9.27 -13.51
N PRO A 101 0.98 8.80 -13.75
CA PRO A 101 -0.20 9.60 -13.43
C PRO A 101 -0.34 9.77 -11.91
N THR A 102 -0.58 11.01 -11.49
CA THR A 102 -0.83 11.32 -10.08
C THR A 102 -2.25 11.85 -9.94
N GLY A 103 -2.99 11.33 -8.95
CA GLY A 103 -4.33 11.79 -8.67
C GLY A 103 -4.36 13.10 -7.90
N GLU A 104 -5.55 13.50 -7.47
CA GLU A 104 -5.75 14.71 -6.69
C GLU A 104 -5.27 14.56 -5.24
N GLY A 105 -5.13 13.34 -4.76
CA GLY A 105 -4.64 13.07 -3.41
C GLY A 105 -3.14 13.27 -3.27
N ALA A 106 -2.63 13.12 -2.06
CA ALA A 106 -1.21 13.27 -1.78
C ALA A 106 -0.37 12.21 -2.51
N ALA A 107 0.62 12.64 -3.28
CA ALA A 107 1.47 11.72 -4.04
C ALA A 107 2.40 10.90 -3.14
N ASP A 108 2.71 11.39 -1.94
CA ASP A 108 3.57 10.71 -0.98
C ASP A 108 2.83 9.76 -0.02
N HIS A 109 1.54 9.53 -0.25
CA HIS A 109 0.78 8.52 0.47
C HIS A 109 1.36 7.14 0.17
N PHE A 110 1.49 6.30 1.20
CA PHE A 110 2.08 4.96 1.06
C PHE A 110 1.41 4.14 -0.04
N GLY A 111 0.08 4.11 -0.05
CA GLY A 111 -0.68 3.41 -1.09
C GLY A 111 -0.44 3.99 -2.48
N SER A 112 -0.37 5.32 -2.58
CA SER A 112 -0.10 5.98 -3.85
C SER A 112 1.28 5.60 -4.40
N LEU A 113 2.29 5.50 -3.53
CA LEU A 113 3.64 5.07 -3.92
C LEU A 113 3.65 3.64 -4.45
N LEU A 114 2.91 2.73 -3.80
CA LEU A 114 2.80 1.35 -4.28
C LEU A 114 2.05 1.26 -5.61
N LEU A 115 1.01 2.05 -5.80
CA LEU A 115 0.30 2.12 -7.08
C LEU A 115 1.19 2.67 -8.17
N ALA A 116 2.03 3.66 -7.85
CA ALA A 116 3.04 4.18 -8.79
C ALA A 116 4.05 3.10 -9.16
N ALA A 117 4.49 2.29 -8.20
CA ALA A 117 5.39 1.17 -8.45
C ALA A 117 4.77 0.15 -9.42
N SER A 118 3.49 -0.16 -9.24
CA SER A 118 2.76 -1.04 -10.15
C SER A 118 2.72 -0.47 -11.56
N TRP A 119 2.42 0.82 -11.68
CA TRP A 119 2.37 1.49 -12.99
C TRP A 119 3.73 1.46 -13.69
N LEU A 120 4.81 1.76 -12.96
CA LEU A 120 6.16 1.75 -13.51
C LEU A 120 6.57 0.35 -13.98
N GLU A 121 6.23 -0.67 -13.21
CA GLU A 121 6.54 -2.06 -13.57
C GLU A 121 5.83 -2.47 -14.86
N ASP A 122 4.59 -1.99 -15.06
CA ASP A 122 3.80 -2.32 -16.27
C ASP A 122 4.21 -1.53 -17.50
N HIS A 123 4.73 -0.31 -17.33
CA HIS A 123 4.96 0.64 -18.44
C HIS A 123 6.43 0.96 -18.70
N ALA A 124 7.33 0.59 -17.76
CA ALA A 124 8.75 0.88 -17.94
C ALA A 124 9.36 0.02 -19.04
N ALA A 125 10.20 0.62 -19.87
CA ALA A 125 11.06 -0.12 -20.78
C ALA A 125 12.16 -0.83 -19.98
N GLU A 126 12.82 -1.84 -20.57
CA GLU A 126 13.86 -2.60 -19.89
C GLU A 126 14.99 -1.72 -19.33
N ASP A 127 15.30 -0.62 -20.02
CA ASP A 127 16.33 0.32 -19.58
C ASP A 127 15.85 1.34 -18.54
N GLU A 128 14.56 1.29 -18.14
CA GLU A 128 13.99 2.20 -17.15
C GLU A 128 13.79 1.53 -15.78
N SER A 129 14.33 0.34 -15.58
CA SER A 129 14.23 -0.36 -14.29
C SER A 129 14.84 0.42 -13.13
N GLU A 130 15.79 1.32 -13.41
CA GLU A 130 16.41 2.18 -12.41
C GLU A 130 15.41 3.14 -11.76
N VAL A 131 14.37 3.54 -12.50
CA VAL A 131 13.31 4.42 -11.97
C VAL A 131 12.57 3.73 -10.84
N LEU A 132 12.21 2.47 -11.04
CA LEU A 132 11.53 1.67 -10.02
C LEU A 132 12.42 1.45 -8.81
N GLU A 133 13.71 1.15 -9.03
CA GLU A 133 14.67 0.99 -7.94
C GLU A 133 14.82 2.28 -7.14
N THR A 134 14.87 3.43 -7.80
CA THR A 134 14.94 4.73 -7.15
C THR A 134 13.69 5.00 -6.31
N LEU A 135 12.51 4.69 -6.86
CA LEU A 135 11.25 4.86 -6.14
C LEU A 135 11.27 4.10 -4.82
N PHE A 136 11.69 2.83 -4.84
CA PHE A 136 11.78 2.04 -3.62
C PHE A 136 12.88 2.53 -2.69
N ALA A 137 14.08 2.75 -3.21
CA ALA A 137 15.25 3.09 -2.39
C ALA A 137 15.13 4.47 -1.72
N GLU A 138 14.53 5.43 -2.38
CA GLU A 138 14.48 6.82 -1.88
C GLU A 138 13.13 7.24 -1.32
N TYR A 139 12.03 6.67 -1.83
CA TYR A 139 10.69 7.16 -1.51
C TYR A 139 9.82 6.18 -0.72
N ILE A 140 10.15 4.91 -0.70
CA ILE A 140 9.37 3.89 0.02
C ILE A 140 10.15 3.28 1.18
N LEU A 141 11.28 2.66 0.91
CA LEU A 141 12.03 1.89 1.91
C LEU A 141 12.55 2.70 3.10
N PRO A 142 12.98 3.97 2.94
CA PRO A 142 13.53 4.70 4.10
C PRO A 142 12.57 4.87 5.26
N TRP A 143 11.26 4.83 5.01
CA TRP A 143 10.27 5.04 6.07
C TRP A 143 9.25 3.90 6.21
N CYS A 144 9.15 2.99 5.24
CA CYS A 144 8.08 1.99 5.25
C CYS A 144 8.19 1.05 6.45
N GLY A 145 9.39 0.70 6.87
CA GLY A 145 9.58 -0.17 8.04
C GLY A 145 9.02 0.42 9.32
N GLU A 146 9.28 1.71 9.55
CA GLU A 146 8.73 2.42 10.71
C GLU A 146 7.23 2.59 10.61
N PHE A 147 6.75 2.95 9.42
CA PHE A 147 5.32 3.11 9.16
C PHE A 147 4.57 1.81 9.43
N LEU A 148 5.02 0.71 8.85
CA LEU A 148 4.37 -0.60 9.02
C LEU A 148 4.47 -1.09 10.47
N GLY A 149 5.59 -0.84 11.15
CA GLY A 149 5.73 -1.14 12.57
C GLY A 149 4.71 -0.41 13.43
N LYS A 150 4.43 0.84 13.12
CA LYS A 150 3.42 1.62 13.83
C LYS A 150 2.00 1.16 13.51
N VAL A 151 1.74 0.76 12.26
CA VAL A 151 0.45 0.17 11.90
C VAL A 151 0.19 -1.08 12.74
N GLU A 152 1.18 -1.96 12.83
CA GLU A 152 1.07 -3.18 13.63
C GLU A 152 0.87 -2.87 15.11
N ALA A 153 1.58 -1.88 15.64
CA ALA A 153 1.51 -1.51 17.04
C ALA A 153 0.17 -0.86 17.41
N HIS A 154 -0.41 -0.07 16.53
CA HIS A 154 -1.64 0.67 16.81
C HIS A 154 -2.90 -0.04 16.32
N ALA A 155 -2.79 -1.02 15.44
CA ALA A 155 -3.94 -1.75 14.93
C ALA A 155 -4.59 -2.59 16.03
N THR A 156 -5.92 -2.52 16.11
CA THR A 156 -6.70 -3.30 17.07
C THR A 156 -7.42 -4.47 16.41
N THR A 157 -7.62 -4.40 15.09
CA THR A 157 -8.25 -5.48 14.34
C THR A 157 -7.20 -6.47 13.81
N PRO A 158 -7.54 -7.76 13.73
CA PRO A 158 -6.62 -8.75 13.14
C PRO A 158 -6.29 -8.44 11.67
N PHE A 159 -7.22 -7.83 10.93
CA PHE A 159 -7.01 -7.50 9.52
C PHE A 159 -5.80 -6.55 9.35
N TRP A 160 -5.81 -5.40 10.02
CA TRP A 160 -4.73 -4.42 9.88
C TRP A 160 -3.43 -4.88 10.54
N ARG A 161 -3.50 -5.66 11.61
CA ARG A 161 -2.31 -6.26 12.21
C ARG A 161 -1.64 -7.24 11.26
N THR A 162 -2.42 -7.93 10.44
CA THR A 162 -1.90 -8.87 9.44
C THR A 162 -1.38 -8.14 8.21
N MET A 163 -2.01 -7.05 7.81
CA MET A 163 -1.58 -6.25 6.66
C MET A 163 -0.15 -5.73 6.79
N ALA A 164 0.26 -5.32 7.99
CA ALA A 164 1.60 -4.79 8.20
C ALA A 164 2.71 -5.81 7.90
N PRO A 165 2.71 -7.03 8.50
CA PRO A 165 3.73 -8.01 8.17
C PRO A 165 3.60 -8.53 6.73
N LEU A 166 2.39 -8.65 6.20
CA LEU A 166 2.18 -9.06 4.81
C LEU A 166 2.87 -8.08 3.85
N THR A 167 2.68 -6.79 4.08
CA THR A 167 3.28 -5.74 3.26
C THR A 167 4.80 -5.69 3.43
N ARG A 168 5.28 -5.81 4.67
CA ARG A 168 6.71 -5.76 4.98
C ARG A 168 7.48 -6.86 4.25
N GLU A 169 6.93 -8.06 4.20
CA GLU A 169 7.57 -9.17 3.49
C GLU A 169 7.49 -9.01 1.97
N ALA A 170 6.51 -8.26 1.47
CA ALA A 170 6.30 -8.07 0.05
C ALA A 170 7.21 -7.00 -0.58
N VAL A 171 7.60 -5.99 0.20
CA VAL A 171 8.38 -4.86 -0.33
C VAL A 171 9.85 -4.82 0.13
#